data_d0fe4fbe1f709801c6919e3b3e6e6e83
#
_entry.id   d0fe4fbe1f709801c6919e3b3e6e6e83
#
_cell.length_a   1.000
_cell.length_b   1.000
_cell.length_c   1.000
_cell.angle_alpha   90.00
_cell.angle_beta   90.00
_cell.angle_gamma   90.00
#
_symmetry.space_group_name_H-M   'P 1'
#
loop_
_entity.id
_entity.type
_entity.pdbx_description
1 polymer ?
#
loop_
_entity_poly.entity_id
_entity_poly.type
_entity_poly.pdbx_seq_one_letter_code
_entity_poly.pdbx_strand_id
1 'polypeptide(L)'
;MEPWHEALWDAFGILAGKSGAWMRGTMGKTAAEAHMSAAGGEAGRKGGEPTAASGDCSRSEEPHDAAVRGYGLWEKESLKGPENPLAPYNLTQPLAIRTYVGREPAGGEAAFRGRLLGGCLDCLVNLPGTRFDRTREFVERYREDGIVWFLEACDLNVFAVRRAMWQLEEAGWFEYVKGFLIGRPANGEPMMGLDAYSAVLEVAGRKAVPVVMDVDLGHLPPMMPLVVGSMADVAVKGNDIRIEMRYV
;
A
#
# COMPACT_ATOMS: atom_id res chain seq x y z
N MET A 1 4.74 -3.57 -22.57
CA MET A 1 4.31 -2.99 -21.27
C MET A 1 5.05 -3.78 -20.22
N GLU A 2 5.75 -3.11 -19.32
CA GLU A 2 6.55 -3.77 -18.30
C GLU A 2 5.66 -4.64 -17.38
N PRO A 3 6.11 -5.84 -16.94
CA PRO A 3 5.30 -6.73 -16.10
C PRO A 3 4.75 -6.08 -14.83
N TRP A 4 5.52 -5.17 -14.20
CA TRP A 4 5.06 -4.45 -13.02
C TRP A 4 3.95 -3.42 -13.33
N HIS A 5 3.93 -2.85 -14.54
CA HIS A 5 2.82 -2.02 -15.01
C HIS A 5 1.52 -2.82 -15.10
N GLU A 6 1.60 -4.07 -15.56
CA GLU A 6 0.42 -4.93 -15.60
C GLU A 6 -0.09 -5.23 -14.18
N ALA A 7 0.81 -5.59 -13.25
CA ALA A 7 0.44 -5.83 -11.87
C ALA A 7 -0.17 -4.59 -11.20
N LEU A 8 0.42 -3.41 -11.46
CA LEU A 8 -0.11 -2.14 -10.97
C LEU A 8 -1.49 -1.84 -11.55
N TRP A 9 -1.67 -2.03 -12.87
CA TRP A 9 -2.96 -1.81 -13.53
C TRP A 9 -4.01 -2.83 -13.11
N ASP A 10 -3.63 -4.08 -12.84
CA ASP A 10 -4.54 -5.07 -12.28
C ASP A 10 -4.99 -4.65 -10.87
N ALA A 11 -4.07 -4.18 -10.04
CA ALA A 11 -4.39 -3.67 -8.72
C ALA A 11 -5.31 -2.44 -8.77
N PHE A 12 -5.06 -1.49 -9.69
CA PHE A 12 -5.99 -0.38 -9.93
C PHE A 12 -7.30 -0.83 -10.57
N GLY A 13 -7.28 -1.86 -11.39
CA GLY A 13 -8.48 -2.48 -11.96
C GLY A 13 -9.42 -3.04 -10.91
N ILE A 14 -8.88 -3.52 -9.78
CA ILE A 14 -9.66 -3.94 -8.61
C ILE A 14 -10.48 -2.76 -8.07
N LEU A 15 -9.86 -1.57 -7.97
CA LEU A 15 -10.50 -0.37 -7.40
C LEU A 15 -11.42 0.34 -8.39
N ALA A 16 -11.13 0.30 -9.70
CA ALA A 16 -11.80 1.09 -10.74
C ALA A 16 -12.71 0.29 -11.67
N GLY A 17 -12.77 -1.04 -11.55
CA GLY A 17 -13.47 -1.91 -12.49
C GLY A 17 -12.83 -1.87 -13.89
N LYS A 18 -13.49 -2.44 -14.88
CA LYS A 18 -12.98 -2.53 -16.28
C LYS A 18 -12.77 -1.18 -17.00
N SER A 19 -12.93 -0.05 -16.31
CA SER A 19 -12.74 1.29 -16.89
C SER A 19 -11.27 1.75 -16.97
N GLY A 20 -10.30 0.85 -16.91
CA GLY A 20 -8.87 1.14 -17.08
C GLY A 20 -8.51 1.87 -18.40
N ALA A 21 -9.40 1.85 -19.40
CA ALA A 21 -9.27 2.67 -20.61
C ALA A 21 -9.57 4.16 -20.34
N TRP A 22 -10.45 4.47 -19.40
CA TRP A 22 -10.84 5.85 -19.08
C TRP A 22 -9.75 6.58 -18.28
N MET A 23 -9.12 5.92 -17.30
CA MET A 23 -8.03 6.53 -16.53
C MET A 23 -6.78 6.78 -17.38
N ARG A 24 -6.46 5.94 -18.36
CA ARG A 24 -5.35 6.16 -19.30
C ARG A 24 -5.55 7.41 -20.17
N GLY A 25 -6.81 7.74 -20.50
CA GLY A 25 -7.14 8.94 -21.30
C GLY A 25 -7.08 10.25 -20.51
N THR A 26 -7.34 10.20 -19.19
CA THR A 26 -7.48 11.42 -18.36
C THR A 26 -6.16 11.84 -17.72
N MET A 27 -5.31 10.91 -17.28
CA MET A 27 -4.00 11.27 -16.72
C MET A 27 -2.99 11.77 -17.77
N GLY A 28 -3.13 11.37 -19.04
CA GLY A 28 -2.24 11.85 -20.12
C GLY A 28 -2.49 13.29 -20.55
N LYS A 29 -3.65 13.88 -20.23
CA LYS A 29 -3.99 15.25 -20.68
C LYS A 29 -3.70 16.34 -19.64
N THR A 30 -3.79 16.03 -18.34
CA THR A 30 -3.59 17.03 -17.29
C THR A 30 -2.13 17.36 -16.98
N ALA A 31 -1.20 16.45 -17.25
CA ALA A 31 0.23 16.71 -17.04
C ALA A 31 0.89 17.50 -18.19
N ALA A 32 0.31 17.48 -19.40
CA ALA A 32 0.84 18.20 -20.55
C ALA A 32 0.36 19.66 -20.63
N GLU A 33 -0.77 20.01 -20.05
CA GLU A 33 -1.32 21.37 -20.11
C GLU A 33 -0.79 22.31 -19.03
N ALA A 34 -0.20 21.80 -17.95
CA ALA A 34 0.35 22.62 -16.88
C ALA A 34 1.74 23.22 -17.17
N HIS A 35 2.43 22.80 -18.24
CA HIS A 35 3.78 23.28 -18.59
C HIS A 35 3.87 24.28 -19.76
N MET A 36 2.75 24.71 -20.33
CA MET A 36 2.75 25.60 -21.50
C MET A 36 2.33 27.05 -21.23
N SER A 37 2.33 27.52 -19.98
CA SER A 37 1.92 28.92 -19.67
C SER A 37 2.99 29.80 -19.05
N ALA A 38 4.28 29.52 -19.22
CA ALA A 38 5.31 30.46 -18.79
C ALA A 38 6.56 30.35 -19.68
N ALA A 39 6.61 31.01 -20.81
CA ALA A 39 7.79 31.67 -21.38
C ALA A 39 7.47 32.25 -22.80
N GLY A 40 7.05 33.47 -22.83
CA GLY A 40 7.20 34.30 -24.00
C GLY A 40 8.48 35.15 -23.86
N GLY A 41 9.39 35.04 -24.81
CA GLY A 41 10.60 35.85 -24.86
C GLY A 41 11.45 35.46 -26.08
N GLU A 42 11.40 36.32 -27.13
CA GLU A 42 12.14 36.18 -28.37
C GLU A 42 13.66 36.25 -28.21
N ALA A 43 14.41 35.48 -28.98
CA ALA A 43 15.37 36.00 -29.98
C ALA A 43 16.33 34.91 -30.54
N GLY A 44 16.46 34.85 -31.89
CA GLY A 44 17.78 34.77 -32.57
C GLY A 44 18.26 33.38 -33.06
N ARG A 45 17.94 33.09 -34.33
CA ARG A 45 18.67 32.36 -35.40
C ARG A 45 20.05 31.76 -35.08
N LYS A 46 20.27 30.48 -35.39
CA LYS A 46 21.13 29.98 -36.49
C LYS A 46 21.03 28.48 -36.66
N GLY A 47 21.03 28.03 -37.93
CA GLY A 47 20.80 26.65 -38.32
C GLY A 47 21.99 25.71 -38.03
N GLY A 48 21.69 24.46 -37.98
CA GLY A 48 22.56 23.29 -37.92
C GLY A 48 21.68 22.07 -37.87
N GLU A 49 21.61 21.32 -38.99
CA GLU A 49 20.99 20.00 -39.00
C GLU A 49 21.75 19.07 -38.05
N PRO A 50 21.11 18.33 -37.18
CA PRO A 50 21.75 17.20 -36.56
C PRO A 50 21.40 15.93 -37.32
N THR A 51 22.42 15.29 -37.85
CA THR A 51 22.44 13.91 -38.32
C THR A 51 21.76 12.98 -37.32
N ALA A 52 20.83 12.15 -37.83
CA ALA A 52 20.19 11.07 -37.09
C ALA A 52 21.27 10.04 -36.66
N ALA A 53 21.64 10.07 -35.39
CA ALA A 53 22.31 8.98 -34.73
C ALA A 53 21.23 7.97 -34.31
N SER A 54 21.17 6.83 -34.98
CA SER A 54 20.44 5.66 -34.54
C SER A 54 21.08 5.14 -33.24
N GLY A 55 20.64 5.68 -32.12
CA GLY A 55 20.96 5.14 -30.81
C GLY A 55 20.16 3.87 -30.59
N ASP A 56 20.85 2.76 -30.57
CA ASP A 56 20.37 1.46 -30.12
C ASP A 56 19.88 1.63 -28.66
N CYS A 57 18.55 1.64 -28.49
CA CYS A 57 17.90 1.74 -27.17
C CYS A 57 17.69 0.33 -26.60
N SER A 58 18.76 -0.44 -26.49
CA SER A 58 18.83 -1.62 -25.63
C SER A 58 19.27 -1.19 -24.23
N ARG A 59 18.43 -0.37 -23.55
CA ARG A 59 18.51 -0.25 -22.11
C ARG A 59 17.99 -1.54 -21.54
N SER A 60 18.88 -2.38 -21.04
CA SER A 60 18.55 -3.39 -20.04
C SER A 60 18.00 -2.63 -18.84
N GLU A 61 16.67 -2.56 -18.69
CA GLU A 61 16.05 -1.98 -17.50
C GLU A 61 16.39 -2.91 -16.35
N GLU A 62 17.38 -2.50 -15.56
CA GLU A 62 17.66 -3.10 -14.26
C GLU A 62 16.38 -2.96 -13.42
N PRO A 63 15.93 -4.02 -12.71
CA PRO A 63 14.77 -3.95 -11.86
C PRO A 63 14.98 -2.83 -10.82
N HIS A 64 14.06 -1.86 -10.80
CA HIS A 64 14.14 -0.76 -9.86
C HIS A 64 13.72 -1.29 -8.48
N ASP A 65 14.69 -1.40 -7.59
CA ASP A 65 14.46 -1.79 -6.20
C ASP A 65 14.25 -0.54 -5.33
N ALA A 66 13.22 -0.56 -4.51
CA ALA A 66 13.00 0.43 -3.48
C ALA A 66 12.95 -0.23 -2.11
N ALA A 67 13.58 0.37 -1.13
CA ALA A 67 13.53 -0.09 0.24
C ALA A 67 12.97 0.99 1.16
N VAL A 68 12.02 0.62 2.01
CA VAL A 68 11.47 1.49 3.04
C VAL A 68 11.71 0.89 4.42
N ARG A 69 11.77 1.76 5.43
CA ARG A 69 11.91 1.38 6.84
C ARG A 69 10.86 2.09 7.67
N GLY A 70 10.50 1.48 8.80
CA GLY A 70 9.68 2.13 9.80
C GLY A 70 10.37 3.35 10.40
N TYR A 71 9.57 4.25 10.94
CA TYR A 71 10.01 5.44 11.64
C TYR A 71 10.09 5.16 13.15
N GLY A 72 10.93 5.85 13.87
CA GLY A 72 11.09 5.61 15.32
C GLY A 72 9.97 6.17 16.18
N LEU A 73 9.26 7.18 15.68
CA LEU A 73 8.18 7.89 16.37
C LEU A 73 6.99 8.11 15.44
N TRP A 74 5.79 8.19 16.00
CA TRP A 74 4.57 8.49 15.27
C TRP A 74 3.70 9.54 15.98
N GLU A 75 2.72 10.11 15.26
CA GLU A 75 1.79 11.13 15.72
C GLU A 75 0.46 10.49 16.12
N LYS A 76 0.08 10.60 17.41
CA LYS A 76 -1.26 10.23 17.89
C LYS A 76 -2.23 11.39 17.78
N GLU A 77 -1.76 12.60 18.11
CA GLU A 77 -2.57 13.80 18.13
C GLU A 77 -1.96 14.84 17.19
N SER A 78 -2.73 15.25 16.18
CA SER A 78 -2.26 16.20 15.18
C SER A 78 -2.27 17.63 15.69
N LEU A 79 -1.20 18.38 15.40
CA LEU A 79 -1.14 19.82 15.57
C LEU A 79 -1.75 20.59 14.40
N LYS A 80 -2.13 19.88 13.31
CA LYS A 80 -2.75 20.48 12.14
C LYS A 80 -4.21 20.80 12.41
N GLY A 81 -4.62 21.99 12.03
CA GLY A 81 -6.00 22.44 12.14
C GLY A 81 -6.32 23.50 11.10
N PRO A 82 -7.57 23.99 11.03
CA PRO A 82 -7.97 25.00 10.06
C PRO A 82 -7.10 26.27 10.10
N GLU A 83 -6.63 26.65 11.29
CA GLU A 83 -5.80 27.84 11.48
C GLU A 83 -4.31 27.61 11.17
N ASN A 84 -3.85 26.34 11.28
CA ASN A 84 -2.47 25.96 11.00
C ASN A 84 -2.39 24.62 10.25
N PRO A 85 -2.79 24.59 8.97
CA PRO A 85 -2.83 23.34 8.18
C PRO A 85 -1.45 22.79 7.84
N LEU A 86 -0.39 23.61 7.96
CA LEU A 86 1.00 23.25 7.69
C LEU A 86 1.82 22.97 8.94
N ALA A 87 1.19 22.83 10.11
CA ALA A 87 1.90 22.45 11.34
C ALA A 87 2.73 21.18 11.09
N PRO A 88 3.94 21.08 11.66
CA PRO A 88 4.74 19.85 11.58
C PRO A 88 4.04 18.69 12.27
N TYR A 89 4.43 17.47 11.95
CA TYR A 89 3.94 16.28 12.65
C TYR A 89 4.35 16.30 14.13
N ASN A 90 3.43 15.94 15.00
CA ASN A 90 3.63 15.82 16.43
C ASN A 90 4.12 14.43 16.81
N LEU A 91 5.35 14.09 16.41
CA LEU A 91 5.94 12.75 16.57
C LEU A 91 6.36 12.50 18.02
N THR A 92 5.42 12.15 18.88
CA THR A 92 5.62 11.97 20.33
C THR A 92 5.50 10.54 20.82
N GLN A 93 4.91 9.65 20.01
CA GLN A 93 4.70 8.26 20.42
C GLN A 93 5.80 7.36 19.87
N PRO A 94 6.45 6.50 20.71
CA PRO A 94 7.42 5.56 20.21
C PRO A 94 6.76 4.46 19.36
N LEU A 95 7.44 4.02 18.31
CA LEU A 95 7.03 2.86 17.53
C LEU A 95 7.12 1.60 18.39
N ALA A 96 6.09 0.77 18.35
CA ALA A 96 6.01 -0.49 19.08
C ALA A 96 5.36 -1.57 18.20
N ILE A 97 6.16 -2.13 17.28
CA ILE A 97 5.70 -3.19 16.38
C ILE A 97 5.44 -4.47 17.15
N ARG A 98 4.34 -5.13 16.83
CA ARG A 98 3.98 -6.45 17.37
C ARG A 98 3.87 -7.48 16.27
N THR A 99 4.46 -8.64 16.48
CA THR A 99 4.44 -9.74 15.52
C THR A 99 3.70 -10.94 16.09
N TYR A 100 2.94 -11.59 15.22
CA TYR A 100 2.17 -12.79 15.56
C TYR A 100 2.34 -13.84 14.46
N VAL A 101 2.20 -15.12 14.84
CA VAL A 101 1.96 -16.23 13.91
C VAL A 101 0.67 -16.92 14.37
N GLY A 102 -0.32 -16.92 13.48
CA GLY A 102 -1.66 -17.22 13.94
C GLY A 102 -2.13 -16.16 14.94
N ARG A 103 -2.47 -16.60 16.16
CA ARG A 103 -2.88 -15.70 17.25
C ARG A 103 -1.80 -15.53 18.32
N GLU A 104 -0.70 -16.27 18.20
CA GLU A 104 0.35 -16.30 19.22
C GLU A 104 1.42 -15.24 18.93
N PRO A 105 1.88 -14.50 19.94
CA PRO A 105 2.99 -13.57 19.79
C PRO A 105 4.25 -14.27 19.27
N ALA A 106 4.91 -13.68 18.27
CA ALA A 106 6.09 -14.22 17.61
C ALA A 106 7.42 -13.61 18.08
N GLY A 107 7.43 -13.00 19.27
CA GLY A 107 8.67 -12.52 19.90
C GLY A 107 9.36 -11.34 19.21
N GLY A 108 8.67 -10.62 18.34
CA GLY A 108 9.22 -9.43 17.65
C GLY A 108 10.01 -9.76 16.38
N GLU A 109 9.96 -10.98 15.88
CA GLU A 109 10.61 -11.34 14.61
C GLU A 109 9.58 -11.84 13.60
N ALA A 110 9.74 -11.41 12.33
CA ALA A 110 8.97 -11.93 11.21
C ALA A 110 9.74 -11.72 9.90
N ALA A 111 9.66 -12.71 8.99
CA ALA A 111 10.19 -12.60 7.65
C ALA A 111 9.25 -13.31 6.68
N PHE A 112 8.81 -12.62 5.63
CA PHE A 112 7.93 -13.17 4.61
C PHE A 112 8.04 -12.38 3.31
N ARG A 113 7.59 -13.00 2.23
CA ARG A 113 7.68 -12.43 0.88
C ARG A 113 6.38 -12.70 0.13
N GLY A 114 6.02 -11.75 -0.73
CA GLY A 114 4.88 -11.88 -1.64
C GLY A 114 4.58 -10.56 -2.34
N ARG A 115 3.58 -10.58 -3.19
CA ARG A 115 3.13 -9.41 -3.93
C ARG A 115 2.26 -8.53 -3.03
N LEU A 116 2.58 -7.23 -2.95
CA LEU A 116 1.83 -6.27 -2.13
C LEU A 116 0.44 -6.00 -2.70
N LEU A 117 -0.55 -6.13 -1.84
CA LEU A 117 -1.93 -5.74 -2.13
C LEU A 117 -2.57 -5.20 -0.85
N GLY A 118 -3.40 -4.17 -0.95
CA GLY A 118 -4.04 -3.63 0.25
C GLY A 118 -4.48 -2.18 0.13
N GLY A 119 -4.68 -1.55 1.28
CA GLY A 119 -5.13 -0.17 1.42
C GLY A 119 -6.02 0.03 2.65
N CYS A 120 -6.86 1.06 2.59
CA CYS A 120 -7.79 1.42 3.65
C CYS A 120 -9.00 0.47 3.70
N LEU A 121 -9.21 -0.20 4.83
CA LEU A 121 -10.33 -1.12 5.06
C LEU A 121 -11.68 -0.43 4.87
N ASP A 122 -11.80 0.86 5.25
CA ASP A 122 -13.03 1.65 5.08
C ASP A 122 -13.48 1.71 3.62
N CYS A 123 -12.52 1.71 2.69
CA CYS A 123 -12.80 1.68 1.25
C CYS A 123 -12.92 0.24 0.72
N LEU A 124 -11.99 -0.64 1.11
CA LEU A 124 -11.89 -1.99 0.56
C LEU A 124 -13.13 -2.83 0.89
N VAL A 125 -13.69 -2.70 2.09
CA VAL A 125 -14.87 -3.46 2.53
C VAL A 125 -16.11 -3.23 1.66
N ASN A 126 -16.15 -2.14 0.91
CA ASN A 126 -17.27 -1.81 0.03
C ASN A 126 -17.16 -2.47 -1.37
N LEU A 127 -16.06 -3.13 -1.69
CA LEU A 127 -15.84 -3.76 -3.00
C LEU A 127 -16.44 -5.16 -3.13
N PRO A 128 -16.35 -6.07 -2.12
CA PRO A 128 -16.82 -7.44 -2.26
C PRO A 128 -18.28 -7.53 -2.69
N GLY A 129 -18.53 -8.33 -3.72
CA GLY A 129 -19.87 -8.50 -4.30
C GLY A 129 -20.31 -7.42 -5.29
N THR A 130 -19.50 -6.39 -5.53
CA THR A 130 -19.74 -5.40 -6.57
C THR A 130 -19.11 -5.82 -7.90
N ARG A 131 -19.55 -5.20 -9.00
CA ARG A 131 -18.96 -5.41 -10.34
C ARG A 131 -17.51 -4.93 -10.46
N PHE A 132 -17.02 -4.19 -9.47
CA PHE A 132 -15.67 -3.62 -9.43
C PHE A 132 -14.66 -4.52 -8.71
N ASP A 133 -15.15 -5.51 -7.96
CA ASP A 133 -14.28 -6.46 -7.26
C ASP A 133 -13.63 -7.43 -8.24
N ARG A 134 -12.33 -7.27 -8.44
CA ARG A 134 -11.48 -8.16 -9.24
C ARG A 134 -10.37 -8.78 -8.40
N THR A 135 -10.48 -8.68 -7.09
CA THR A 135 -9.43 -9.07 -6.15
C THR A 135 -9.13 -10.56 -6.24
N ARG A 136 -10.15 -11.42 -6.33
CA ARG A 136 -9.92 -12.87 -6.49
C ARG A 136 -9.18 -13.21 -7.77
N GLU A 137 -9.46 -12.51 -8.87
CA GLU A 137 -8.75 -12.72 -10.14
C GLU A 137 -7.27 -12.33 -10.00
N PHE A 138 -6.98 -11.23 -9.29
CA PHE A 138 -5.61 -10.81 -9.00
C PHE A 138 -4.89 -11.84 -8.14
N VAL A 139 -5.49 -12.23 -7.02
CA VAL A 139 -4.92 -13.20 -6.06
C VAL A 139 -4.65 -14.55 -6.74
N GLU A 140 -5.56 -15.04 -7.58
CA GLU A 140 -5.38 -16.28 -8.34
C GLU A 140 -4.28 -16.14 -9.40
N ARG A 141 -4.23 -14.99 -10.10
CA ARG A 141 -3.21 -14.73 -11.13
C ARG A 141 -1.80 -14.77 -10.57
N TYR A 142 -1.61 -14.24 -9.36
CA TYR A 142 -0.31 -14.14 -8.69
C TYR A 142 -0.14 -15.13 -7.53
N ARG A 143 -0.85 -16.25 -7.55
CA ARG A 143 -0.82 -17.27 -6.49
C ARG A 143 0.57 -17.84 -6.21
N GLU A 144 1.42 -17.96 -7.24
CA GLU A 144 2.78 -18.48 -7.09
C GLU A 144 3.69 -17.49 -6.33
N ASP A 145 3.48 -16.18 -6.52
CA ASP A 145 4.16 -15.13 -5.76
C ASP A 145 3.67 -15.12 -4.30
N GLY A 146 2.39 -15.44 -4.10
CA GLY A 146 1.66 -15.21 -2.86
C GLY A 146 1.41 -13.72 -2.60
N ILE A 147 0.53 -13.44 -1.65
CA ILE A 147 0.08 -12.06 -1.38
C ILE A 147 0.53 -11.61 0.01
N VAL A 148 1.11 -10.44 0.08
CA VAL A 148 1.32 -9.70 1.33
C VAL A 148 0.27 -8.61 1.42
N TRP A 149 -0.68 -8.77 2.34
CA TRP A 149 -1.72 -7.79 2.57
C TRP A 149 -1.23 -6.68 3.49
N PHE A 150 -1.36 -5.42 3.05
CA PHE A 150 -1.20 -4.26 3.94
C PHE A 150 -2.56 -3.58 4.11
N LEU A 151 -3.00 -3.44 5.36
CA LEU A 151 -4.33 -2.96 5.69
C LEU A 151 -4.26 -1.92 6.81
N GLU A 152 -5.10 -0.90 6.74
CA GLU A 152 -5.26 0.10 7.79
C GLU A 152 -6.72 0.56 7.86
N ALA A 153 -7.11 1.24 8.94
CA ALA A 153 -8.47 1.72 9.12
C ALA A 153 -8.46 3.16 9.67
N CYS A 154 -9.30 4.02 9.09
CA CYS A 154 -9.50 5.41 9.52
C CYS A 154 -10.70 5.52 10.47
N ASP A 155 -11.91 5.34 9.95
CA ASP A 155 -13.17 5.58 10.67
C ASP A 155 -13.73 4.32 11.33
N LEU A 156 -13.32 3.13 10.86
CA LEU A 156 -13.82 1.86 11.39
C LEU A 156 -13.40 1.66 12.85
N ASN A 157 -14.37 1.51 13.75
CA ASN A 157 -14.10 1.04 15.09
C ASN A 157 -13.74 -0.48 15.10
N VAL A 158 -13.31 -1.00 16.22
CA VAL A 158 -12.82 -2.40 16.36
C VAL A 158 -13.84 -3.44 15.91
N PHE A 159 -15.15 -3.23 16.12
CA PHE A 159 -16.18 -4.13 15.60
C PHE A 159 -16.31 -4.07 14.08
N ALA A 160 -16.20 -2.87 13.51
CA ALA A 160 -16.25 -2.68 12.08
C ALA A 160 -15.00 -3.23 11.39
N VAL A 161 -13.81 -3.06 11.99
CA VAL A 161 -12.56 -3.70 11.52
C VAL A 161 -12.72 -5.21 11.49
N ARG A 162 -13.20 -5.83 12.58
CA ARG A 162 -13.42 -7.29 12.63
C ARG A 162 -14.38 -7.77 11.54
N ARG A 163 -15.52 -7.06 11.34
CA ARG A 163 -16.48 -7.40 10.27
C ARG A 163 -15.88 -7.22 8.89
N ALA A 164 -15.11 -6.15 8.67
CA ALA A 164 -14.42 -5.92 7.41
C ALA A 164 -13.43 -7.05 7.10
N MET A 165 -12.56 -7.40 8.03
CA MET A 165 -11.63 -8.52 7.89
C MET A 165 -12.34 -9.84 7.57
N TRP A 166 -13.42 -10.14 8.29
CA TRP A 166 -14.24 -11.32 8.03
C TRP A 166 -14.87 -11.30 6.63
N GLN A 167 -15.42 -10.16 6.19
CA GLN A 167 -16.03 -10.02 4.87
C GLN A 167 -14.99 -10.23 3.75
N LEU A 168 -13.78 -9.68 3.88
CA LEU A 168 -12.72 -9.88 2.90
C LEU A 168 -12.25 -11.36 2.86
N GLU A 169 -12.18 -12.03 4.02
CA GLU A 169 -11.88 -13.46 4.08
C GLU A 169 -12.93 -14.29 3.34
N GLU A 170 -14.23 -14.07 3.63
CA GLU A 170 -15.34 -14.79 3.00
C GLU A 170 -15.45 -14.50 1.49
N ALA A 171 -15.02 -13.31 1.07
CA ALA A 171 -14.90 -12.97 -0.35
C ALA A 171 -13.72 -13.68 -1.06
N GLY A 172 -12.89 -14.44 -0.33
CA GLY A 172 -11.74 -15.18 -0.86
C GLY A 172 -10.50 -14.31 -1.11
N TRP A 173 -10.46 -13.09 -0.55
CA TRP A 173 -9.33 -12.18 -0.78
C TRP A 173 -8.05 -12.66 -0.12
N PHE A 174 -8.15 -13.38 1.02
CA PHE A 174 -7.00 -13.87 1.76
C PHE A 174 -6.53 -15.26 1.33
N GLU A 175 -6.92 -15.71 0.13
CA GLU A 175 -6.29 -16.87 -0.49
C GLU A 175 -4.83 -16.55 -0.87
N TYR A 176 -3.96 -17.54 -0.76
CA TYR A 176 -2.51 -17.44 -1.03
C TYR A 176 -1.77 -16.35 -0.24
N VAL A 177 -2.34 -15.87 0.87
CA VAL A 177 -1.67 -14.90 1.74
C VAL A 177 -0.38 -15.47 2.33
N LYS A 178 0.68 -14.65 2.37
CA LYS A 178 2.00 -14.97 2.95
C LYS A 178 2.27 -14.18 4.23
N GLY A 179 1.53 -13.09 4.45
CA GLY A 179 1.62 -12.28 5.64
C GLY A 179 0.75 -11.05 5.58
N PHE A 180 0.55 -10.44 6.74
CA PHE A 180 -0.21 -9.20 6.90
C PHE A 180 0.66 -8.11 7.51
N LEU A 181 0.57 -6.91 6.97
CA LEU A 181 1.07 -5.66 7.52
C LEU A 181 -0.14 -4.82 7.92
N ILE A 182 -0.31 -4.57 9.19
CA ILE A 182 -1.49 -3.87 9.73
C ILE A 182 -1.05 -2.53 10.31
N GLY A 183 -1.58 -1.46 9.76
CA GLY A 183 -1.35 -0.11 10.28
C GLY A 183 -2.11 0.14 11.57
N ARG A 184 -1.69 1.17 12.30
CA ARG A 184 -2.39 1.64 13.50
C ARG A 184 -3.75 2.21 13.09
N PRO A 185 -4.88 1.70 13.64
CA PRO A 185 -6.18 2.26 13.33
C PRO A 185 -6.36 3.62 14.01
N ALA A 186 -6.89 4.60 13.27
CA ALA A 186 -7.14 5.93 13.84
C ALA A 186 -8.30 5.91 14.86
N ASN A 187 -9.26 4.99 14.70
CA ASN A 187 -10.40 4.79 15.60
C ASN A 187 -10.36 3.40 16.26
N GLY A 188 -9.21 3.02 16.84
CA GLY A 188 -8.94 1.67 17.36
C GLY A 188 -9.20 1.49 18.86
N GLU A 189 -9.94 2.39 19.53
CA GLU A 189 -10.21 2.29 20.97
C GLU A 189 -10.99 0.99 21.28
N PRO A 190 -10.63 0.28 22.36
CA PRO A 190 -11.32 -0.93 22.76
C PRO A 190 -12.81 -0.71 23.07
N MET A 191 -13.65 -1.62 22.62
CA MET A 191 -15.10 -1.57 22.84
C MET A 191 -15.64 -2.92 23.31
N MET A 192 -16.40 -2.94 24.41
CA MET A 192 -17.07 -4.15 24.94
C MET A 192 -16.13 -5.37 25.05
N GLY A 193 -14.88 -5.15 25.45
CA GLY A 193 -13.88 -6.21 25.61
C GLY A 193 -13.16 -6.64 24.33
N LEU A 194 -13.48 -6.05 23.18
CA LEU A 194 -12.74 -6.25 21.92
C LEU A 194 -11.75 -5.11 21.74
N ASP A 195 -10.48 -5.43 21.51
CA ASP A 195 -9.42 -4.49 21.13
C ASP A 195 -9.05 -4.62 19.65
N ALA A 196 -8.23 -3.70 19.17
CA ALA A 196 -7.80 -3.66 17.76
C ALA A 196 -6.99 -4.90 17.34
N TYR A 197 -6.21 -5.46 18.24
CA TYR A 197 -5.42 -6.68 17.96
C TYR A 197 -6.32 -7.89 17.79
N SER A 198 -7.21 -8.11 18.74
CA SER A 198 -8.18 -9.21 18.70
C SER A 198 -9.11 -9.09 17.48
N ALA A 199 -9.52 -7.86 17.12
CA ALA A 199 -10.36 -7.61 15.95
C ALA A 199 -9.74 -8.11 14.64
N VAL A 200 -8.42 -7.96 14.49
CA VAL A 200 -7.67 -8.45 13.31
C VAL A 200 -7.31 -9.91 13.45
N LEU A 201 -6.73 -10.32 14.60
CA LEU A 201 -6.16 -11.66 14.78
C LEU A 201 -7.22 -12.76 14.80
N GLU A 202 -8.46 -12.47 15.17
CA GLU A 202 -9.55 -13.43 15.09
C GLU A 202 -9.84 -13.92 13.65
N VAL A 203 -9.48 -13.12 12.65
CA VAL A 203 -9.61 -13.45 11.23
C VAL A 203 -8.25 -13.81 10.64
N ALA A 204 -7.31 -12.85 10.58
CA ALA A 204 -5.99 -13.07 9.98
C ALA A 204 -5.22 -14.24 10.61
N GLY A 205 -5.36 -14.44 11.92
CA GLY A 205 -4.72 -15.53 12.65
C GLY A 205 -5.14 -16.93 12.23
N ARG A 206 -6.26 -17.11 11.54
CA ARG A 206 -6.68 -18.41 11.00
C ARG A 206 -5.80 -18.90 9.87
N LYS A 207 -5.10 -17.99 9.19
CA LYS A 207 -4.23 -18.31 8.05
C LYS A 207 -2.87 -18.88 8.46
N ALA A 208 -2.52 -18.85 9.76
CA ALA A 208 -1.24 -19.31 10.30
C ALA A 208 0.01 -18.72 9.60
N VAL A 209 -0.11 -17.50 9.11
CA VAL A 209 0.97 -16.70 8.51
C VAL A 209 1.38 -15.58 9.45
N PRO A 210 2.55 -14.94 9.25
CA PRO A 210 2.95 -13.78 10.02
C PRO A 210 1.96 -12.63 9.91
N VAL A 211 1.63 -12.00 11.04
CA VAL A 211 0.84 -10.78 11.14
C VAL A 211 1.67 -9.76 11.89
N VAL A 212 2.00 -8.66 11.24
CA VAL A 212 2.77 -7.54 11.81
C VAL A 212 1.80 -6.40 12.07
N MET A 213 1.67 -6.00 13.34
CA MET A 213 0.75 -4.95 13.79
C MET A 213 1.50 -3.68 14.14
N ASP A 214 0.78 -2.55 14.14
CA ASP A 214 1.29 -1.20 14.46
C ASP A 214 2.35 -0.69 13.48
N VAL A 215 2.27 -1.14 12.23
CA VAL A 215 3.16 -0.69 11.17
C VAL A 215 2.85 0.78 10.81
N ASP A 216 3.87 1.52 10.36
CA ASP A 216 3.73 2.90 9.89
C ASP A 216 2.98 2.96 8.55
N LEU A 217 1.69 2.66 8.58
CA LEU A 217 0.76 2.66 7.46
C LEU A 217 -0.53 3.40 7.85
N GLY A 218 -1.16 4.04 6.89
CA GLY A 218 -2.51 4.58 7.04
C GLY A 218 -2.54 6.03 7.45
N HIS A 219 -3.50 6.41 8.30
CA HIS A 219 -3.87 7.79 8.57
C HIS A 219 -3.12 8.43 9.74
N LEU A 220 -2.40 7.65 10.56
CA LEU A 220 -1.58 8.15 11.65
C LEU A 220 -0.11 8.30 11.19
N PRO A 221 0.36 9.56 11.00
CA PRO A 221 1.70 9.81 10.44
C PRO A 221 2.84 9.37 11.38
N PRO A 222 4.02 9.07 10.80
CA PRO A 222 4.37 9.08 9.39
C PRO A 222 3.95 7.76 8.69
N MET A 223 3.90 7.78 7.34
CA MET A 223 3.51 6.62 6.55
C MET A 223 4.62 6.19 5.60
N MET A 224 4.90 4.88 5.58
CA MET A 224 5.80 4.28 4.59
C MET A 224 5.11 4.24 3.21
N PRO A 225 5.76 4.68 2.14
CA PRO A 225 5.23 4.52 0.79
C PRO A 225 5.35 3.04 0.37
N LEU A 226 4.21 2.41 0.09
CA LEU A 226 4.16 1.04 -0.45
C LEU A 226 3.60 1.06 -1.87
N VAL A 227 4.20 0.26 -2.76
CA VAL A 227 3.78 0.15 -4.15
C VAL A 227 2.97 -1.12 -4.35
N VAL A 228 1.67 -0.94 -4.56
CA VAL A 228 0.73 -2.04 -4.85
C VAL A 228 1.17 -2.79 -6.11
N GLY A 229 1.15 -4.11 -6.05
CA GLY A 229 1.55 -4.98 -7.15
C GLY A 229 3.04 -5.31 -7.20
N SER A 230 3.91 -4.63 -6.42
CA SER A 230 5.34 -4.97 -6.35
C SER A 230 5.57 -6.25 -5.54
N MET A 231 6.68 -6.94 -5.84
CA MET A 231 7.16 -8.02 -4.97
C MET A 231 7.87 -7.42 -3.76
N ALA A 232 7.44 -7.80 -2.57
CA ALA A 232 8.02 -7.31 -1.32
C ALA A 232 8.69 -8.43 -0.52
N ASP A 233 9.90 -8.15 -0.05
CA ASP A 233 10.58 -8.90 1.00
C ASP A 233 10.44 -8.10 2.31
N VAL A 234 9.72 -8.65 3.27
CA VAL A 234 9.45 -8.03 4.57
C VAL A 234 10.32 -8.68 5.62
N ALA A 235 11.05 -7.87 6.38
CA ALA A 235 11.83 -8.31 7.53
C ALA A 235 11.54 -7.42 8.74
N VAL A 236 11.24 -8.05 9.89
CA VAL A 236 10.97 -7.38 11.17
C VAL A 236 11.91 -7.95 12.22
N LYS A 237 12.54 -7.07 12.99
CA LYS A 237 13.33 -7.43 14.16
C LYS A 237 13.13 -6.39 15.27
N GLY A 238 12.35 -6.76 16.29
CA GLY A 238 11.89 -5.81 17.30
C GLY A 238 11.03 -4.71 16.66
N ASN A 239 11.44 -3.47 16.83
CA ASN A 239 10.76 -2.30 16.23
C ASN A 239 11.37 -1.88 14.87
N ASP A 240 12.38 -2.59 14.38
CA ASP A 240 12.94 -2.33 13.03
C ASP A 240 12.17 -3.17 12.01
N ILE A 241 11.48 -2.49 11.10
CA ILE A 241 10.84 -3.08 9.94
C ILE A 241 11.50 -2.57 8.67
N ARG A 242 11.82 -3.48 7.76
CA ARG A 242 12.34 -3.20 6.43
C ARG A 242 11.49 -3.91 5.39
N ILE A 243 11.10 -3.17 4.35
CA ILE A 243 10.36 -3.69 3.22
C ILE A 243 11.12 -3.33 1.96
N GLU A 244 11.65 -4.34 1.28
CA GLU A 244 12.30 -4.20 -0.03
C GLU A 244 11.28 -4.54 -1.11
N MET A 245 11.05 -3.61 -2.02
CA MET A 245 10.07 -3.74 -3.09
C MET A 245 10.78 -3.81 -4.44
N ARG A 246 10.43 -4.80 -5.24
CA ARG A 246 10.91 -4.97 -6.61
C ARG A 246 9.75 -4.83 -7.59
N TYR A 247 9.96 -4.01 -8.59
CA TYR A 247 9.00 -3.76 -9.66
C TYR A 247 9.23 -4.81 -10.77
N VAL A 248 8.44 -5.88 -10.77
CA VAL A 248 8.52 -7.03 -11.69
C VAL A 248 7.23 -7.20 -12.48
#